data_77e0cd3d0c01688aa4f14fbcb141136a
#
_entry.id   77e0cd3d0c01688aa4f14fbcb141136a
#
_cell.length_a   1.000
_cell.length_b   1.000
_cell.length_c   1.000
_cell.angle_alpha   90.00
_cell.angle_beta   90.00
_cell.angle_gamma   90.00
#
_symmetry.space_group_name_H-M   'P 1'
#
loop_
_entity.id
_entity.type
_entity.pdbx_description
1 polymer ?
#
loop_
_entity_poly.entity_id
_entity_poly.type
_entity_poly.pdbx_seq_one_letter_code
_entity_poly.pdbx_strand_id
1 'polypeptide(L)'
;MEHAVSNGDHKEIALSPGFAAVTDIGKRHRTNQDDVAIATYEIDGKTIYVIAVCDGLSSSCAAEAASSTAAKTACDSLLAVAKSSPATEDLPKLVEEAIMKAHQAVCAVKFTPVPGKDGPATTIVAAIVRDGIATIGWVGDSRAYLISDGFSAMLSHDHSWVNAMVDSGQMSQAEAEASPEAHVIIQCLGPVTDEDGSLAEDPEPSVTTTVLPAGGYLLLCSDGLWNFVPEADQIAALLKGINSDAEALDVSRILVGHANACGGRDNITAAILQLDRKV
;
A
#
# COMPACT_ATOMS: atom_id res chain seq x y z
N MET A 1 8.08 -21.86 -4.96
CA MET A 1 9.31 -21.87 -4.12
C MET A 1 9.38 -20.48 -3.53
N GLU A 2 9.31 -20.37 -2.21
CA GLU A 2 9.37 -19.08 -1.54
C GLU A 2 10.74 -18.42 -1.76
N HIS A 3 10.76 -17.19 -2.23
CA HIS A 3 11.97 -16.44 -2.49
C HIS A 3 11.92 -15.14 -1.70
N ALA A 4 12.92 -14.89 -0.88
CA ALA A 4 13.08 -13.64 -0.16
C ALA A 4 14.55 -13.19 -0.21
N VAL A 5 14.78 -11.98 -0.69
CA VAL A 5 16.09 -11.31 -0.68
C VAL A 5 15.92 -9.98 -0.01
N SER A 6 16.81 -9.64 0.92
CA SER A 6 16.84 -8.31 1.55
C SER A 6 18.27 -7.92 1.84
N ASN A 7 18.63 -6.67 1.52
CA ASN A 7 19.91 -6.06 1.86
C ASN A 7 19.76 -4.75 2.67
N GLY A 8 18.56 -4.50 3.21
CA GLY A 8 18.22 -3.28 3.95
C GLY A 8 17.68 -2.17 3.06
N ASP A 9 18.22 -1.98 1.87
CA ASP A 9 17.84 -0.92 0.92
C ASP A 9 16.90 -1.44 -0.17
N HIS A 10 16.88 -2.75 -0.37
CA HIS A 10 16.09 -3.45 -1.38
C HIS A 10 15.59 -4.78 -0.81
N LYS A 11 14.31 -5.05 -0.95
CA LYS A 11 13.68 -6.30 -0.49
C LYS A 11 12.75 -6.85 -1.57
N GLU A 12 12.91 -8.13 -1.88
CA GLU A 12 12.04 -8.86 -2.77
C GLU A 12 11.43 -10.05 -2.04
N ILE A 13 10.15 -10.26 -2.20
CA ILE A 13 9.41 -11.40 -1.64
C ILE A 13 8.56 -11.99 -2.76
N ALA A 14 8.68 -13.30 -3.00
CA ALA A 14 7.78 -14.04 -3.88
C ALA A 14 7.29 -15.30 -3.16
N LEU A 15 6.00 -15.42 -2.97
CA LEU A 15 5.36 -16.59 -2.34
C LEU A 15 4.88 -17.59 -3.38
N SER A 16 4.55 -17.12 -4.58
CA SER A 16 4.22 -17.95 -5.73
C SER A 16 4.56 -17.20 -7.03
N PRO A 17 4.55 -17.85 -8.21
CA PRO A 17 4.74 -17.16 -9.49
C PRO A 17 3.77 -15.99 -9.70
N GLY A 18 2.54 -16.09 -9.19
CA GLY A 18 1.50 -15.05 -9.30
C GLY A 18 1.44 -14.07 -8.12
N PHE A 19 2.32 -14.16 -7.10
CA PHE A 19 2.21 -13.32 -5.92
C PHE A 19 3.57 -12.90 -5.38
N ALA A 20 3.90 -11.62 -5.50
CA ALA A 20 5.20 -11.07 -5.13
C ALA A 20 5.13 -9.58 -4.77
N ALA A 21 6.19 -9.09 -4.13
CA ALA A 21 6.38 -7.69 -3.81
C ALA A 21 7.87 -7.31 -3.90
N VAL A 22 8.12 -6.05 -4.26
CA VAL A 22 9.43 -5.42 -4.28
C VAL A 22 9.33 -4.08 -3.58
N THR A 23 10.28 -3.78 -2.68
CA THR A 23 10.52 -2.44 -2.15
C THR A 23 11.97 -2.05 -2.35
N ASP A 24 12.22 -0.80 -2.74
CA ASP A 24 13.52 -0.28 -3.13
C ASP A 24 13.72 1.13 -2.56
N ILE A 25 14.91 1.45 -2.11
CA ILE A 25 15.27 2.74 -1.53
C ILE A 25 15.12 3.91 -2.49
N GLY A 26 15.05 3.65 -3.79
CA GLY A 26 15.12 4.70 -4.81
C GLY A 26 16.53 5.27 -5.00
N LYS A 27 16.63 6.53 -5.44
CA LYS A 27 17.92 7.18 -5.76
C LYS A 27 18.24 8.41 -4.92
N ARG A 28 17.32 8.85 -4.06
CA ARG A 28 17.43 10.10 -3.31
C ARG A 28 17.53 9.90 -1.81
N HIS A 29 16.89 8.88 -1.27
CA HIS A 29 16.88 8.58 0.16
C HIS A 29 18.14 7.83 0.60
N ARG A 30 18.43 7.88 1.89
CA ARG A 30 19.56 7.16 2.51
C ARG A 30 19.12 5.87 3.19
N THR A 31 17.82 5.72 3.40
CA THR A 31 17.20 4.58 4.05
C THR A 31 15.87 4.30 3.34
N ASN A 32 15.46 3.06 3.32
CA ASN A 32 14.15 2.69 2.83
C ASN A 32 13.16 2.80 4.00
N GLN A 33 12.26 3.78 3.94
CA GLN A 33 11.21 4.03 4.92
C GLN A 33 9.90 3.33 4.56
N ASP A 34 9.81 2.76 3.36
CA ASP A 34 8.73 1.85 2.97
C ASP A 34 8.93 0.46 3.59
N ASP A 35 7.86 -0.25 3.81
CA ASP A 35 7.90 -1.70 4.01
C ASP A 35 6.66 -2.38 3.41
N VAL A 36 6.83 -3.67 3.12
CA VAL A 36 5.78 -4.52 2.56
C VAL A 36 5.79 -5.88 3.24
N ALA A 37 4.60 -6.37 3.55
CA ALA A 37 4.39 -7.73 4.02
C ALA A 37 3.30 -8.41 3.17
N ILE A 38 3.57 -9.63 2.75
CA ILE A 38 2.64 -10.48 2.03
C ILE A 38 2.57 -11.86 2.67
N ALA A 39 1.40 -12.48 2.64
CA ALA A 39 1.20 -13.83 3.16
C ALA A 39 0.12 -14.56 2.37
N THR A 40 0.14 -15.89 2.45
CA THR A 40 -0.91 -16.76 1.92
C THR A 40 -1.44 -17.71 2.99
N TYR A 41 -2.68 -18.11 2.84
CA TYR A 41 -3.27 -19.16 3.64
C TYR A 41 -4.12 -20.07 2.78
N GLU A 42 -3.89 -21.40 2.91
CA GLU A 42 -4.63 -22.40 2.17
C GLU A 42 -5.78 -22.96 3.03
N ILE A 43 -6.99 -22.94 2.49
CA ILE A 43 -8.17 -23.54 3.12
C ILE A 43 -9.06 -24.18 2.06
N ASP A 44 -9.43 -25.44 2.24
CA ASP A 44 -10.32 -26.20 1.33
C ASP A 44 -9.83 -26.18 -0.14
N GLY A 45 -8.52 -26.19 -0.36
CA GLY A 45 -7.89 -26.14 -1.70
C GLY A 45 -7.96 -24.79 -2.38
N LYS A 46 -8.27 -23.71 -1.63
CA LYS A 46 -8.27 -22.32 -2.11
C LYS A 46 -7.23 -21.52 -1.37
N THR A 47 -6.55 -20.66 -2.11
CA THR A 47 -5.55 -19.73 -1.55
C THR A 47 -6.21 -18.41 -1.19
N ILE A 48 -5.99 -17.95 0.04
CA ILE A 48 -6.29 -16.60 0.50
C ILE A 48 -4.98 -15.82 0.46
N TYR A 49 -5.00 -14.61 -0.11
CA TYR A 49 -3.85 -13.73 -0.21
C TYR A 49 -4.01 -12.54 0.72
N VAL A 50 -2.93 -12.16 1.37
CA VAL A 50 -2.87 -10.99 2.26
C VAL A 50 -1.70 -10.12 1.83
N ILE A 51 -1.94 -8.81 1.73
CA ILE A 51 -0.97 -7.80 1.32
C ILE A 51 -1.07 -6.62 2.27
N ALA A 52 0.06 -6.03 2.65
CA ALA A 52 0.12 -4.74 3.33
C ALA A 52 1.35 -3.97 2.81
N VAL A 53 1.15 -2.77 2.29
CA VAL A 53 2.18 -1.80 1.87
C VAL A 53 2.08 -0.59 2.75
N CYS A 54 3.20 -0.13 3.29
CA CYS A 54 3.29 1.00 4.20
C CYS A 54 4.45 1.91 3.76
N ASP A 55 4.20 3.22 3.77
CA ASP A 55 5.16 4.27 3.45
C ASP A 55 5.37 5.13 4.70
N GLY A 56 6.58 5.11 5.23
CA GLY A 56 6.94 5.82 6.46
C GLY A 56 7.17 7.30 6.22
N LEU A 57 6.45 8.17 6.94
CA LEU A 57 6.51 9.61 6.73
C LEU A 57 7.90 10.17 7.08
N SER A 58 8.63 10.72 6.08
CA SER A 58 9.97 11.29 6.26
C SER A 58 10.00 12.49 7.23
N SER A 59 8.87 13.16 7.46
CA SER A 59 8.69 14.20 8.45
C SER A 59 8.61 13.69 9.89
N SER A 60 8.41 12.38 10.09
CA SER A 60 8.29 11.74 11.40
C SER A 60 9.63 11.20 11.94
N CYS A 61 9.63 10.85 13.21
CA CYS A 61 10.71 10.08 13.84
C CYS A 61 10.47 8.58 13.59
N ALA A 62 11.55 7.83 13.35
CA ALA A 62 11.49 6.37 13.21
C ALA A 62 10.49 5.86 12.13
N ALA A 63 10.40 6.55 11.00
CA ALA A 63 9.53 6.21 9.88
C ALA A 63 9.69 4.75 9.41
N GLU A 64 10.93 4.24 9.30
CA GLU A 64 11.23 2.84 8.96
C GLU A 64 10.63 1.84 9.97
N ALA A 65 10.71 2.16 11.27
CA ALA A 65 10.14 1.30 12.30
C ALA A 65 8.59 1.38 12.28
N ALA A 66 8.04 2.54 11.92
CA ALA A 66 6.60 2.72 11.78
C ALA A 66 6.04 1.87 10.63
N SER A 67 6.59 2.01 9.42
CA SER A 67 6.15 1.24 8.24
C SER A 67 6.31 -0.26 8.43
N SER A 68 7.47 -0.70 8.95
CA SER A 68 7.73 -2.12 9.19
C SER A 68 6.80 -2.71 10.25
N THR A 69 6.53 -1.96 11.35
CA THR A 69 5.59 -2.39 12.39
C THR A 69 4.17 -2.46 11.82
N ALA A 70 3.74 -1.47 11.05
CA ALA A 70 2.41 -1.43 10.47
C ALA A 70 2.19 -2.56 9.46
N ALA A 71 3.10 -2.73 8.49
CA ALA A 71 2.99 -3.76 7.46
C ALA A 71 2.92 -5.16 8.07
N LYS A 72 3.81 -5.45 9.04
CA LYS A 72 3.81 -6.73 9.75
C LYS A 72 2.53 -6.94 10.56
N THR A 73 2.10 -5.97 11.35
CA THR A 73 0.94 -6.11 12.24
C THR A 73 -0.34 -6.28 11.44
N ALA A 74 -0.54 -5.50 10.37
CA ALA A 74 -1.68 -5.63 9.49
C ALA A 74 -1.70 -6.99 8.79
N CYS A 75 -0.57 -7.42 8.22
CA CYS A 75 -0.45 -8.71 7.56
C CYS A 75 -0.74 -9.88 8.52
N ASP A 76 -0.16 -9.88 9.73
CA ASP A 76 -0.39 -10.91 10.75
C ASP A 76 -1.88 -10.92 11.19
N SER A 77 -2.51 -9.74 11.34
CA SER A 77 -3.92 -9.61 11.71
C SER A 77 -4.85 -10.13 10.62
N LEU A 78 -4.61 -9.77 9.35
CA LEU A 78 -5.37 -10.26 8.21
C LEU A 78 -5.17 -11.77 7.98
N LEU A 79 -3.97 -12.28 8.24
CA LEU A 79 -3.71 -13.73 8.19
C LEU A 79 -4.49 -14.47 9.28
N ALA A 80 -4.66 -13.88 10.46
CA ALA A 80 -5.52 -14.43 11.52
C ALA A 80 -7.01 -14.42 11.10
N VAL A 81 -7.45 -13.34 10.43
CA VAL A 81 -8.78 -13.26 9.81
C VAL A 81 -8.97 -14.37 8.77
N ALA A 82 -8.01 -14.57 7.87
CA ALA A 82 -8.03 -15.64 6.88
C ALA A 82 -8.23 -17.03 7.53
N LYS A 83 -7.50 -17.30 8.63
CA LYS A 83 -7.58 -18.55 9.38
C LYS A 83 -8.92 -18.76 10.10
N SER A 84 -9.58 -17.70 10.53
CA SER A 84 -10.90 -17.78 11.19
C SER A 84 -12.04 -18.02 10.19
N SER A 85 -11.77 -17.86 8.89
CA SER A 85 -12.73 -18.08 7.80
C SER A 85 -14.08 -17.36 8.00
N PRO A 86 -14.09 -16.03 8.26
CA PRO A 86 -15.34 -15.29 8.50
C PRO A 86 -16.22 -15.24 7.26
N ALA A 87 -17.47 -14.82 7.43
CA ALA A 87 -18.31 -14.49 6.29
C ALA A 87 -17.70 -13.34 5.46
N THR A 88 -17.91 -13.35 4.14
CA THR A 88 -17.33 -12.32 3.26
C THR A 88 -17.84 -10.92 3.59
N GLU A 89 -19.07 -10.80 4.04
CA GLU A 89 -19.71 -9.56 4.49
C GLU A 89 -19.07 -8.93 5.73
N ASP A 90 -18.35 -9.72 6.54
CA ASP A 90 -17.64 -9.24 7.72
C ASP A 90 -16.24 -8.70 7.40
N LEU A 91 -15.70 -9.03 6.20
CA LEU A 91 -14.33 -8.67 5.82
C LEU A 91 -14.04 -7.16 5.88
N PRO A 92 -14.93 -6.25 5.43
CA PRO A 92 -14.66 -4.81 5.52
C PRO A 92 -14.32 -4.36 6.94
N LYS A 93 -15.14 -4.74 7.92
CA LYS A 93 -14.92 -4.41 9.32
C LYS A 93 -13.62 -5.06 9.87
N LEU A 94 -13.34 -6.29 9.48
CA LEU A 94 -12.14 -7.00 9.93
C LEU A 94 -10.85 -6.42 9.33
N VAL A 95 -10.92 -5.86 8.11
CA VAL A 95 -9.81 -5.12 7.49
C VAL A 95 -9.59 -3.79 8.22
N GLU A 96 -10.65 -3.05 8.54
CA GLU A 96 -10.60 -1.85 9.36
C GLU A 96 -9.95 -2.14 10.72
N GLU A 97 -10.42 -3.16 11.44
CA GLU A 97 -9.87 -3.60 12.72
C GLU A 97 -8.38 -3.98 12.62
N ALA A 98 -7.95 -4.60 11.52
CA ALA A 98 -6.54 -4.96 11.29
C ALA A 98 -5.67 -3.70 11.10
N ILE A 99 -6.16 -2.69 10.39
CA ILE A 99 -5.47 -1.40 10.23
C ILE A 99 -5.40 -0.65 11.57
N MET A 100 -6.48 -0.64 12.36
CA MET A 100 -6.47 -0.01 13.68
C MET A 100 -5.52 -0.71 14.67
N LYS A 101 -5.36 -2.02 14.58
CA LYS A 101 -4.31 -2.74 15.33
C LYS A 101 -2.91 -2.32 14.88
N ALA A 102 -2.70 -2.11 13.57
CA ALA A 102 -1.43 -1.60 13.06
C ALA A 102 -1.18 -0.17 13.58
N HIS A 103 -2.17 0.72 13.59
CA HIS A 103 -2.09 2.05 14.19
C HIS A 103 -1.64 1.98 15.66
N GLN A 104 -2.30 1.17 16.49
CA GLN A 104 -1.93 0.99 17.89
C GLN A 104 -0.50 0.47 18.07
N ALA A 105 -0.06 -0.44 17.20
CA ALA A 105 1.30 -0.96 17.23
C ALA A 105 2.34 0.13 16.85
N VAL A 106 2.03 1.00 15.88
CA VAL A 106 2.89 2.14 15.51
C VAL A 106 2.96 3.15 16.65
N CYS A 107 1.85 3.45 17.31
CA CYS A 107 1.83 4.32 18.50
C CYS A 107 2.72 3.78 19.64
N ALA A 108 2.94 2.49 19.70
CA ALA A 108 3.80 1.84 20.71
C ALA A 108 5.30 1.76 20.29
N VAL A 109 5.66 2.17 19.08
CA VAL A 109 7.05 2.19 18.60
C VAL A 109 7.88 3.17 19.44
N LYS A 110 8.99 2.67 19.99
CA LYS A 110 9.92 3.51 20.76
C LYS A 110 10.80 4.33 19.81
N PHE A 111 10.90 5.61 20.07
CA PHE A 111 11.72 6.51 19.28
C PHE A 111 12.45 7.55 20.17
N THR A 112 13.44 8.20 19.60
CA THR A 112 14.07 9.37 20.22
C THR A 112 13.45 10.61 19.61
N PRO A 113 12.77 11.47 20.39
CA PRO A 113 12.17 12.70 19.87
C PRO A 113 13.20 13.61 19.19
N VAL A 114 12.86 14.15 18.06
CA VAL A 114 13.65 15.16 17.33
C VAL A 114 12.79 16.42 17.23
N PRO A 115 13.32 17.60 17.65
CA PRO A 115 12.56 18.85 17.55
C PRO A 115 12.05 19.10 16.12
N GLY A 116 10.75 19.40 16.00
CA GLY A 116 10.09 19.67 14.71
C GLY A 116 9.74 18.42 13.90
N LYS A 117 9.83 17.23 14.48
CA LYS A 117 9.33 15.99 13.92
C LYS A 117 8.26 15.37 14.81
N ASP A 118 7.23 14.83 14.19
CA ASP A 118 6.22 14.01 14.88
C ASP A 118 6.80 12.69 15.38
N GLY A 119 5.98 11.95 16.14
CA GLY A 119 6.24 10.56 16.49
C GLY A 119 6.29 9.67 15.25
N PRO A 120 6.53 8.35 15.44
CA PRO A 120 6.55 7.39 14.34
C PRO A 120 5.24 7.44 13.54
N ALA A 121 5.33 7.63 12.23
CA ALA A 121 4.14 7.73 11.38
C ALA A 121 4.35 7.05 10.02
N THR A 122 3.26 6.48 9.47
CA THR A 122 3.27 5.77 8.20
C THR A 122 1.89 5.76 7.55
N THR A 123 1.83 5.68 6.23
CA THR A 123 0.61 5.30 5.51
C THR A 123 0.38 3.79 5.59
N ILE A 124 -0.74 3.33 5.12
CA ILE A 124 -1.01 1.91 4.84
C ILE A 124 -2.02 1.75 3.72
N VAL A 125 -1.78 0.78 2.84
CA VAL A 125 -2.81 0.14 2.02
C VAL A 125 -2.68 -1.38 2.21
N ALA A 126 -3.79 -2.02 2.58
CA ALA A 126 -3.80 -3.45 2.87
C ALA A 126 -4.98 -4.15 2.20
N ALA A 127 -4.81 -5.41 1.83
CA ALA A 127 -5.84 -6.19 1.17
C ALA A 127 -5.88 -7.63 1.68
N ILE A 128 -7.09 -8.20 1.73
CA ILE A 128 -7.33 -9.64 1.79
C ILE A 128 -8.10 -10.04 0.52
N VAL A 129 -7.59 -11.07 -0.18
CA VAL A 129 -8.21 -11.59 -1.40
C VAL A 129 -8.63 -13.03 -1.16
N ARG A 130 -9.91 -13.30 -1.34
CA ARG A 130 -10.52 -14.62 -1.15
C ARG A 130 -11.63 -14.84 -2.17
N ASP A 131 -11.69 -16.01 -2.78
CA ASP A 131 -12.76 -16.44 -3.70
C ASP A 131 -13.00 -15.44 -4.86
N GLY A 132 -11.95 -14.79 -5.37
CA GLY A 132 -12.05 -13.78 -6.42
C GLY A 132 -12.62 -12.44 -5.96
N ILE A 133 -12.68 -12.19 -4.65
CA ILE A 133 -13.11 -10.92 -4.05
C ILE A 133 -11.92 -10.33 -3.29
N ALA A 134 -11.62 -9.06 -3.55
CA ALA A 134 -10.66 -8.28 -2.79
C ALA A 134 -11.38 -7.32 -1.85
N THR A 135 -11.03 -7.35 -0.56
CA THR A 135 -11.39 -6.31 0.41
C THR A 135 -10.13 -5.55 0.75
N ILE A 136 -10.16 -4.25 0.50
CA ILE A 136 -9.00 -3.36 0.54
C ILE A 136 -9.29 -2.25 1.53
N GLY A 137 -8.35 -1.98 2.43
CA GLY A 137 -8.43 -0.85 3.38
C GLY A 137 -7.18 0.00 3.29
N TRP A 138 -7.31 1.30 3.57
CA TRP A 138 -6.17 2.22 3.54
C TRP A 138 -6.31 3.39 4.52
N VAL A 139 -5.17 3.96 4.89
CA VAL A 139 -5.00 5.25 5.58
C VAL A 139 -3.78 5.93 4.95
N GLY A 140 -3.95 7.18 4.47
CA GLY A 140 -2.93 7.92 3.75
C GLY A 140 -3.12 7.85 2.24
N ASP A 141 -2.04 7.91 1.48
CA ASP A 141 -1.99 8.03 0.02
C ASP A 141 -1.26 6.88 -0.69
N SER A 142 -0.91 5.81 0.02
CA SER A 142 -0.57 4.54 -0.61
C SER A 142 -1.80 3.96 -1.32
N ARG A 143 -1.63 3.47 -2.55
CA ARG A 143 -2.75 3.18 -3.45
C ARG A 143 -2.91 1.72 -3.81
N ALA A 144 -4.15 1.34 -4.13
CA ALA A 144 -4.50 0.06 -4.74
C ALA A 144 -5.07 0.28 -6.15
N TYR A 145 -4.61 -0.54 -7.11
CA TYR A 145 -5.06 -0.51 -8.50
C TYR A 145 -5.49 -1.90 -8.97
N LEU A 146 -6.54 -1.93 -9.75
CA LEU A 146 -6.95 -3.09 -10.54
C LEU A 146 -6.57 -2.85 -12.00
N ILE A 147 -5.75 -3.72 -12.56
CA ILE A 147 -5.29 -3.63 -13.95
C ILE A 147 -5.72 -4.90 -14.67
N SER A 148 -6.56 -4.77 -15.68
CA SER A 148 -7.04 -5.92 -16.47
C SER A 148 -7.20 -5.54 -17.94
N ASP A 149 -7.39 -6.55 -18.80
CA ASP A 149 -7.65 -6.32 -20.21
C ASP A 149 -8.97 -5.57 -20.39
N GLY A 150 -8.88 -4.30 -20.86
CA GLY A 150 -10.05 -3.46 -21.17
C GLY A 150 -10.66 -2.71 -19.99
N PHE A 151 -10.15 -2.88 -18.77
CA PHE A 151 -10.59 -2.12 -17.61
C PHE A 151 -9.44 -1.96 -16.61
N SER A 152 -9.11 -0.73 -16.28
CA SER A 152 -8.14 -0.41 -15.23
C SER A 152 -8.70 0.70 -14.35
N ALA A 153 -8.55 0.58 -13.04
CA ALA A 153 -9.06 1.54 -12.08
C ALA A 153 -8.17 1.64 -10.83
N MET A 154 -8.08 2.82 -10.27
CA MET A 154 -7.65 3.02 -8.89
C MET A 154 -8.81 2.62 -7.97
N LEU A 155 -8.51 1.83 -6.94
CA LEU A 155 -9.51 1.28 -5.99
C LEU A 155 -9.53 2.02 -4.67
N SER A 156 -8.46 2.74 -4.33
CA SER A 156 -8.35 3.61 -3.16
C SER A 156 -8.62 5.07 -3.53
N HIS A 157 -8.84 5.90 -2.53
CA HIS A 157 -8.97 7.36 -2.66
C HIS A 157 -8.13 8.00 -1.55
N ASP A 158 -7.09 8.76 -1.94
CA ASP A 158 -6.07 9.21 -1.01
C ASP A 158 -6.64 10.11 0.10
N HIS A 159 -6.20 9.89 1.31
CA HIS A 159 -6.42 10.81 2.43
C HIS A 159 -5.42 11.97 2.33
N SER A 160 -5.58 12.80 1.30
CA SER A 160 -4.74 13.95 1.00
C SER A 160 -5.51 15.26 1.10
N TRP A 161 -4.78 16.34 1.36
CA TRP A 161 -5.36 17.68 1.37
C TRP A 161 -6.00 18.03 0.01
N VAL A 162 -5.38 17.62 -1.10
CA VAL A 162 -5.93 17.82 -2.46
C VAL A 162 -7.33 17.24 -2.55
N ASN A 163 -7.49 15.96 -2.20
CA ASN A 163 -8.79 15.30 -2.28
C ASN A 163 -9.80 15.95 -1.32
N ALA A 164 -9.39 16.31 -0.10
CA ALA A 164 -10.29 17.00 0.84
C ALA A 164 -10.81 18.33 0.29
N MET A 165 -9.98 19.12 -0.38
CA MET A 165 -10.40 20.37 -1.00
C MET A 165 -11.31 20.16 -2.20
N VAL A 166 -11.03 19.17 -3.02
CA VAL A 166 -11.83 18.82 -4.20
C VAL A 166 -13.18 18.22 -3.81
N ASP A 167 -13.20 17.24 -2.90
CA ASP A 167 -14.41 16.54 -2.47
C ASP A 167 -15.37 17.47 -1.74
N SER A 168 -14.83 18.43 -0.96
CA SER A 168 -15.64 19.47 -0.31
C SER A 168 -16.13 20.57 -1.26
N GLY A 169 -15.67 20.56 -2.53
CA GLY A 169 -16.01 21.58 -3.53
C GLY A 169 -15.38 22.96 -3.28
N GLN A 170 -14.35 23.03 -2.42
CA GLN A 170 -13.66 24.29 -2.10
C GLN A 170 -12.69 24.71 -3.21
N MET A 171 -12.10 23.72 -3.91
CA MET A 171 -11.16 23.94 -5.02
C MET A 171 -11.43 22.97 -6.16
N SER A 172 -11.07 23.37 -7.37
CA SER A 172 -10.94 22.44 -8.49
C SER A 172 -9.68 21.59 -8.32
N GLN A 173 -9.60 20.45 -8.98
CA GLN A 173 -8.42 19.57 -8.98
C GLN A 173 -7.14 20.35 -9.34
N ALA A 174 -7.19 21.15 -10.41
CA ALA A 174 -6.03 21.91 -10.88
C ALA A 174 -5.58 23.01 -9.90
N GLU A 175 -6.51 23.63 -9.17
CA GLU A 175 -6.19 24.61 -8.13
C GLU A 175 -5.55 23.95 -6.91
N ALA A 176 -6.11 22.82 -6.47
CA ALA A 176 -5.59 22.08 -5.32
C ALA A 176 -4.19 21.51 -5.60
N GLU A 177 -3.96 20.92 -6.78
CA GLU A 177 -2.64 20.41 -7.20
C GLU A 177 -1.57 21.50 -7.36
N ALA A 178 -1.96 22.75 -7.65
CA ALA A 178 -1.04 23.87 -7.74
C ALA A 178 -0.72 24.50 -6.37
N SER A 179 -1.37 24.07 -5.29
CA SER A 179 -1.15 24.60 -3.95
C SER A 179 0.17 24.08 -3.33
N PRO A 180 0.81 24.88 -2.46
CA PRO A 180 1.92 24.40 -1.63
C PRO A 180 1.57 23.18 -0.76
N GLU A 181 0.30 23.03 -0.40
CA GLU A 181 -0.23 21.93 0.41
C GLU A 181 -0.56 20.67 -0.38
N ALA A 182 -0.30 20.64 -1.70
CA ALA A 182 -0.65 19.50 -2.58
C ALA A 182 -0.08 18.14 -2.13
N HIS A 183 1.01 18.16 -1.36
CA HIS A 183 1.68 16.94 -0.86
C HIS A 183 1.33 16.60 0.59
N VAL A 184 0.35 17.30 1.19
CA VAL A 184 -0.03 17.06 2.59
C VAL A 184 -0.96 15.87 2.69
N ILE A 185 -0.56 14.88 3.48
CA ILE A 185 -1.39 13.74 3.89
C ILE A 185 -2.18 14.17 5.13
N ILE A 186 -3.49 13.97 5.13
CA ILE A 186 -4.39 14.38 6.22
C ILE A 186 -4.70 13.27 7.22
N GLN A 187 -4.35 12.03 6.91
CA GLN A 187 -4.48 10.89 7.83
C GLN A 187 -3.30 9.94 7.65
N CYS A 188 -2.73 9.46 8.75
CA CYS A 188 -1.70 8.44 8.78
C CYS A 188 -1.80 7.61 10.05
N LEU A 189 -1.07 6.50 10.13
CA LEU A 189 -0.94 5.69 11.34
C LEU A 189 0.18 6.24 12.23
N GLY A 190 -0.05 6.28 13.54
CA GLY A 190 0.93 6.67 14.53
C GLY A 190 0.48 7.85 15.41
N PRO A 191 1.28 8.22 16.42
CA PRO A 191 0.95 9.31 17.36
C PRO A 191 1.32 10.67 16.74
N VAL A 192 0.49 11.16 15.82
CA VAL A 192 0.65 12.49 15.20
C VAL A 192 0.08 13.56 16.12
N THR A 193 0.69 14.74 16.09
CA THR A 193 0.22 15.89 16.87
C THR A 193 -0.38 16.95 15.96
N ASP A 194 -1.49 17.54 16.42
CA ASP A 194 -2.11 18.70 15.78
C ASP A 194 -1.25 19.97 15.95
N GLU A 195 -1.61 21.04 15.24
CA GLU A 195 -0.92 22.33 15.30
C GLU A 195 -0.86 22.93 16.72
N ASP A 196 -1.82 22.60 17.58
CA ASP A 196 -1.84 23.06 18.98
C ASP A 196 -1.02 22.19 19.93
N GLY A 197 -0.38 21.11 19.40
CA GLY A 197 0.46 20.17 20.15
C GLY A 197 -0.34 19.10 20.91
N SER A 198 -1.64 18.99 20.72
CA SER A 198 -2.44 17.85 21.19
C SER A 198 -2.25 16.64 20.27
N LEU A 199 -2.53 15.42 20.77
CA LEU A 199 -2.58 14.26 19.90
C LEU A 199 -3.78 14.40 18.95
N ALA A 200 -3.53 14.16 17.66
CA ALA A 200 -4.57 14.07 16.65
C ALA A 200 -5.55 12.94 16.99
N GLU A 201 -6.75 13.00 16.44
CA GLU A 201 -7.72 11.91 16.54
C GLU A 201 -7.17 10.64 15.85
N ASP A 202 -7.63 9.47 16.31
CA ASP A 202 -7.29 8.21 15.66
C ASP A 202 -7.74 8.23 14.18
N PRO A 203 -6.96 7.67 13.25
CA PRO A 203 -7.34 7.67 11.84
C PRO A 203 -8.61 6.85 11.59
N GLU A 204 -9.39 7.25 10.60
CA GLU A 204 -10.54 6.51 10.11
C GLU A 204 -10.17 5.75 8.83
N PRO A 205 -9.92 4.42 8.89
CA PRO A 205 -9.60 3.66 7.70
C PRO A 205 -10.75 3.67 6.69
N SER A 206 -10.44 3.95 5.44
CA SER A 206 -11.38 3.73 4.33
C SER A 206 -11.28 2.28 3.86
N VAL A 207 -12.42 1.67 3.50
CA VAL A 207 -12.48 0.28 3.05
C VAL A 207 -13.38 0.15 1.82
N THR A 208 -12.95 -0.63 0.85
CA THR A 208 -13.75 -1.03 -0.32
C THR A 208 -13.67 -2.52 -0.57
N THR A 209 -14.70 -3.06 -1.24
CA THR A 209 -14.72 -4.45 -1.67
C THR A 209 -15.05 -4.53 -3.15
N THR A 210 -14.29 -5.30 -3.91
CA THR A 210 -14.47 -5.47 -5.35
C THR A 210 -14.34 -6.93 -5.77
N VAL A 211 -15.08 -7.29 -6.81
CA VAL A 211 -14.93 -8.59 -7.49
C VAL A 211 -13.79 -8.46 -8.49
N LEU A 212 -12.83 -9.37 -8.40
CA LEU A 212 -11.69 -9.39 -9.30
C LEU A 212 -12.06 -10.07 -10.62
N PRO A 213 -11.67 -9.50 -11.77
CA PRO A 213 -11.89 -10.10 -13.08
C PRO A 213 -10.98 -11.33 -13.27
N ALA A 214 -11.26 -12.09 -14.31
CA ALA A 214 -10.35 -13.13 -14.78
C ALA A 214 -9.20 -12.48 -15.56
N GLY A 215 -7.98 -12.65 -15.07
CA GLY A 215 -6.77 -12.09 -15.66
C GLY A 215 -6.48 -10.63 -15.29
N GLY A 216 -5.21 -10.28 -15.32
CA GLY A 216 -4.72 -8.97 -14.92
C GLY A 216 -3.99 -8.99 -13.57
N TYR A 217 -3.99 -7.86 -12.88
CA TYR A 217 -3.22 -7.66 -11.66
C TYR A 217 -3.99 -6.82 -10.64
N LEU A 218 -3.90 -7.20 -9.38
CA LEU A 218 -4.11 -6.31 -8.24
C LEU A 218 -2.75 -5.79 -7.80
N LEU A 219 -2.56 -4.48 -7.85
CA LEU A 219 -1.34 -3.79 -7.42
C LEU A 219 -1.63 -2.96 -6.18
N LEU A 220 -0.79 -3.10 -5.15
CA LEU A 220 -0.71 -2.16 -4.03
C LEU A 220 0.67 -1.50 -4.08
N CYS A 221 0.75 -0.17 -3.90
CA CYS A 221 2.01 0.56 -4.01
C CYS A 221 2.06 1.83 -3.15
N SER A 222 3.30 2.28 -2.86
CA SER A 222 3.58 3.58 -2.27
C SER A 222 3.62 4.69 -3.32
N ASP A 223 3.75 5.93 -2.87
CA ASP A 223 3.79 7.14 -3.69
C ASP A 223 5.02 7.20 -4.60
N GLY A 224 6.13 6.60 -4.20
CA GLY A 224 7.33 6.47 -5.01
C GLY A 224 7.12 5.78 -6.36
N LEU A 225 6.05 4.98 -6.50
CA LEU A 225 5.62 4.45 -7.78
C LEU A 225 4.59 5.36 -8.45
N TRP A 226 3.47 5.65 -7.78
CA TRP A 226 2.36 6.33 -8.43
C TRP A 226 2.64 7.80 -8.75
N ASN A 227 3.59 8.46 -8.11
CA ASN A 227 4.05 9.80 -8.49
C ASN A 227 4.59 9.87 -9.93
N PHE A 228 5.00 8.74 -10.52
CA PHE A 228 5.44 8.66 -11.91
C PHE A 228 4.38 8.11 -12.86
N VAL A 229 3.43 7.32 -12.35
CA VAL A 229 2.35 6.68 -13.11
C VAL A 229 1.06 6.67 -12.29
N PRO A 230 0.44 7.85 -12.06
CA PRO A 230 -0.70 7.99 -11.15
C PRO A 230 -1.97 7.31 -11.67
N GLU A 231 -2.12 7.21 -13.00
CA GLU A 231 -3.33 6.72 -13.62
C GLU A 231 -3.25 5.21 -13.90
N ALA A 232 -4.33 4.50 -13.61
CA ALA A 232 -4.41 3.05 -13.83
C ALA A 232 -4.13 2.66 -15.30
N ASP A 233 -4.55 3.48 -16.25
CA ASP A 233 -4.29 3.26 -17.69
C ASP A 233 -2.81 3.45 -18.05
N GLN A 234 -2.07 4.31 -17.35
CA GLN A 234 -0.62 4.46 -17.51
C GLN A 234 0.11 3.21 -17.00
N ILE A 235 -0.31 2.67 -15.86
CA ILE A 235 0.21 1.40 -15.32
C ILE A 235 -0.10 0.27 -16.31
N ALA A 236 -1.33 0.19 -16.81
CA ALA A 236 -1.72 -0.80 -17.82
C ALA A 236 -0.87 -0.70 -19.09
N ALA A 237 -0.55 0.52 -19.53
CA ALA A 237 0.31 0.76 -20.69
C ALA A 237 1.76 0.27 -20.46
N LEU A 238 2.32 0.46 -19.25
CA LEU A 238 3.64 -0.07 -18.87
C LEU A 238 3.66 -1.59 -18.88
N LEU A 239 2.58 -2.22 -18.44
CA LEU A 239 2.46 -3.67 -18.37
C LEU A 239 2.08 -4.30 -19.71
N LYS A 240 1.67 -3.48 -20.70
CA LYS A 240 1.32 -3.93 -22.03
C LYS A 240 2.55 -4.45 -22.76
N GLY A 241 2.51 -5.72 -23.15
CA GLY A 241 3.63 -6.37 -23.86
C GLY A 241 4.60 -7.11 -22.93
N ILE A 242 4.35 -7.11 -21.62
CA ILE A 242 4.98 -8.10 -20.74
C ILE A 242 4.49 -9.47 -21.16
N ASN A 243 5.43 -10.42 -21.23
CA ASN A 243 5.10 -11.81 -21.55
C ASN A 243 3.98 -12.30 -20.62
N SER A 244 2.98 -12.97 -21.18
CA SER A 244 1.89 -13.58 -20.42
C SER A 244 2.35 -14.58 -19.34
N ASP A 245 3.57 -15.08 -19.49
CA ASP A 245 4.21 -16.05 -18.59
C ASP A 245 5.14 -15.38 -17.56
N ALA A 246 5.20 -14.00 -17.54
CA ALA A 246 6.00 -13.29 -16.56
C ALA A 246 5.45 -13.51 -15.16
N GLU A 247 6.34 -13.77 -14.22
CA GLU A 247 5.98 -13.93 -12.82
C GLU A 247 5.67 -12.57 -12.15
N ALA A 248 4.86 -12.55 -11.10
CA ALA A 248 4.51 -11.35 -10.35
C ALA A 248 5.76 -10.60 -9.86
N LEU A 249 6.84 -11.30 -9.54
CA LEU A 249 8.10 -10.70 -9.14
C LEU A 249 8.72 -9.87 -10.27
N ASP A 250 8.69 -10.35 -11.50
CA ASP A 250 9.22 -9.60 -12.65
C ASP A 250 8.36 -8.39 -12.95
N VAL A 251 7.03 -8.49 -12.79
CA VAL A 251 6.11 -7.37 -12.92
C VAL A 251 6.41 -6.30 -11.87
N SER A 252 6.60 -6.70 -10.60
CA SER A 252 6.97 -5.77 -9.52
C SER A 252 8.31 -5.07 -9.79
N ARG A 253 9.32 -5.82 -10.25
CA ARG A 253 10.64 -5.28 -10.64
C ARG A 253 10.55 -4.28 -11.80
N ILE A 254 9.69 -4.54 -12.79
CA ILE A 254 9.48 -3.63 -13.93
C ILE A 254 8.89 -2.31 -13.45
N LEU A 255 7.90 -2.34 -12.57
CA LEU A 255 7.27 -1.13 -12.02
C LEU A 255 8.27 -0.31 -11.19
N VAL A 256 8.96 -0.96 -10.25
CA VAL A 256 10.00 -0.31 -9.42
C VAL A 256 11.15 0.20 -10.29
N GLY A 257 11.58 -0.58 -11.28
CA GLY A 257 12.62 -0.19 -12.24
C GLY A 257 12.22 1.01 -13.09
N HIS A 258 10.94 1.11 -13.49
CA HIS A 258 10.41 2.26 -14.20
C HIS A 258 10.48 3.54 -13.34
N ALA A 259 9.97 3.51 -12.11
CA ALA A 259 10.03 4.64 -11.19
C ALA A 259 11.46 5.08 -10.92
N ASN A 260 12.38 4.12 -10.73
CA ASN A 260 13.81 4.39 -10.61
C ASN A 260 14.39 5.03 -11.89
N ALA A 261 14.00 4.57 -13.07
CA ALA A 261 14.45 5.16 -14.35
C ALA A 261 13.94 6.61 -14.53
N CYS A 262 12.73 6.89 -14.05
CA CYS A 262 12.14 8.24 -14.04
C CYS A 262 12.74 9.18 -12.98
N GLY A 263 13.65 8.69 -12.13
CA GLY A 263 14.39 9.54 -11.19
C GLY A 263 14.51 8.96 -9.78
N GLY A 264 13.65 7.99 -9.39
CA GLY A 264 13.69 7.34 -8.09
C GLY A 264 13.72 8.35 -6.94
N ARG A 265 12.76 9.29 -6.94
CA ARG A 265 12.79 10.43 -6.02
C ARG A 265 12.47 10.05 -4.60
N ASP A 266 11.73 8.95 -4.43
CA ASP A 266 11.34 8.39 -3.14
C ASP A 266 11.66 6.91 -3.02
N ASN A 267 11.38 6.30 -1.88
CA ASN A 267 11.30 4.87 -1.69
C ASN A 267 10.16 4.33 -2.55
N ILE A 268 10.31 3.16 -3.14
CA ILE A 268 9.39 2.65 -4.16
C ILE A 268 8.96 1.25 -3.79
N THR A 269 7.67 1.05 -3.53
CA THR A 269 7.12 -0.26 -3.20
C THR A 269 6.01 -0.65 -4.14
N ALA A 270 6.07 -1.87 -4.66
CA ALA A 270 5.04 -2.48 -5.50
C ALA A 270 4.79 -3.94 -5.09
N ALA A 271 3.56 -4.26 -4.71
CA ALA A 271 3.09 -5.61 -4.44
C ALA A 271 2.06 -6.02 -5.49
N ILE A 272 2.28 -7.17 -6.13
CA ILE A 272 1.48 -7.69 -7.25
C ILE A 272 0.85 -9.03 -6.88
N LEU A 273 -0.46 -9.11 -7.03
CA LEU A 273 -1.19 -10.36 -7.17
C LEU A 273 -1.67 -10.48 -8.61
N GLN A 274 -1.17 -11.48 -9.33
CA GLN A 274 -1.62 -11.84 -10.66
C GLN A 274 -2.95 -12.59 -10.55
N LEU A 275 -3.93 -12.15 -11.34
CA LEU A 275 -5.27 -12.72 -11.33
C LEU A 275 -5.34 -13.86 -12.35
N ASP A 276 -5.80 -15.03 -11.91
CA ASP A 276 -5.90 -16.21 -12.78
C ASP A 276 -6.84 -15.95 -13.94
N ARG A 277 -6.38 -16.27 -15.15
CA ARG A 277 -7.27 -16.39 -16.30
C ARG A 277 -8.12 -17.64 -16.08
N LYS A 278 -9.42 -17.45 -15.84
CA LYS A 278 -10.34 -18.59 -15.86
C LYS A 278 -10.25 -19.23 -17.26
N VAL A 279 -9.73 -20.44 -17.30
CA VAL A 279 -9.72 -21.29 -18.50
C VAL A 279 -11.15 -21.71 -18.82
#